data_5a6d783bce7a79ae7a32054ce8b68456
#
_entry.id   5a6d783bce7a79ae7a32054ce8b68456
#
_cell.length_a   1.000
_cell.length_b   1.000
_cell.length_c   1.000
_cell.angle_alpha   90.00
_cell.angle_beta   90.00
_cell.angle_gamma   90.00
#
_symmetry.space_group_name_H-M   'P 1'
#
loop_
_entity.id
_entity.type
_entity.pdbx_description
1 polymer ?
#
loop_
_entity_poly.entity_id
_entity_poly.type
_entity_poly.pdbx_seq_one_letter_code
_entity_poly.pdbx_strand_id
1 'polypeptide(L)'
;AILVYSALFMIPLWFAEPVLRALGQQPDIAALAGQYMRVLQWSLVLQLFVMVLRSFLSAIERPRIVLVALVIGVVINAALNYALIFGHFGLPAMGMAGSGLATLIAVGAVALFLILYCARHPVLRGYELFVRFLRPDWPAFREVFRLGWPIGATIVAEVGLFTATSIMMGWFGPLQLAAHGIALQLASIAFMVPLGLAGAATVRVGRAYGRRDAAGISRAARTAVGVGVAVASLAALIFWTLPYALIGLYLDEGDPRSAEVLAYAVPFVAVAAAFQLVDTIQVLSSGALRGLRDTRVPMLIAIFSYWGIGMPTAYTLAFVAGWGGIGIWWGLAIGLAASAALMTGRFIRRERRGALLFGA
;
A
#
# COMPACT_ATOMS: atom_id res chain seq x y z
N ALA A 1 -21.51 -2.01 -8.48
CA ALA A 1 -20.66 -1.88 -7.31
C ALA A 1 -19.66 -0.73 -7.45
N ILE A 2 -18.78 -0.69 -8.48
CA ILE A 2 -17.74 0.36 -8.66
C ILE A 2 -18.36 1.76 -8.64
N LEU A 3 -19.39 2.01 -9.45
CA LEU A 3 -20.02 3.34 -9.55
C LEU A 3 -20.67 3.78 -8.22
N VAL A 4 -21.34 2.86 -7.52
CA VAL A 4 -21.98 3.15 -6.21
C VAL A 4 -20.93 3.45 -5.15
N TYR A 5 -19.87 2.65 -5.09
CA TYR A 5 -18.76 2.87 -4.18
C TYR A 5 -18.07 4.21 -4.46
N SER A 6 -17.75 4.47 -5.74
CA SER A 6 -17.13 5.75 -6.12
C SER A 6 -17.99 6.94 -5.74
N ALA A 7 -19.30 6.90 -6.04
CA ALA A 7 -20.21 7.98 -5.69
C ALA A 7 -20.25 8.23 -4.17
N LEU A 8 -20.28 7.16 -3.36
CA LEU A 8 -20.29 7.28 -1.90
C LEU A 8 -19.02 7.96 -1.36
N PHE A 9 -17.85 7.61 -1.92
CA PHE A 9 -16.58 8.19 -1.48
C PHE A 9 -16.28 9.56 -2.09
N MET A 10 -16.88 9.90 -3.24
CA MET A 10 -16.75 11.24 -3.83
C MET A 10 -17.44 12.32 -3.00
N ILE A 11 -18.53 11.99 -2.29
CA ILE A 11 -19.26 12.97 -1.48
C ILE A 11 -18.34 13.63 -0.42
N PRO A 12 -17.67 12.88 0.49
CA PRO A 12 -16.77 13.50 1.47
C PRO A 12 -15.55 14.18 0.83
N LEU A 13 -15.05 13.67 -0.31
CA LEU A 13 -13.92 14.28 -1.03
C LEU A 13 -14.31 15.62 -1.67
N TRP A 14 -15.57 15.79 -2.07
CA TRP A 14 -16.07 17.06 -2.57
C TRP A 14 -16.02 18.16 -1.52
N PHE A 15 -16.21 17.78 -0.25
CA PHE A 15 -16.17 18.66 0.91
C PHE A 15 -14.80 18.60 1.65
N ALA A 16 -13.70 18.23 0.96
CA ALA A 16 -12.39 18.09 1.58
C ALA A 16 -11.91 19.38 2.25
N GLU A 17 -12.14 20.56 1.64
CA GLU A 17 -11.72 21.85 2.19
C GLU A 17 -12.38 22.15 3.55
N PRO A 18 -13.73 22.14 3.70
CA PRO A 18 -14.36 22.39 5.01
C PRO A 18 -13.99 21.32 6.05
N VAL A 19 -13.80 20.06 5.64
CA VAL A 19 -13.37 18.99 6.55
C VAL A 19 -11.96 19.26 7.08
N LEU A 20 -11.02 19.64 6.20
CA LEU A 20 -9.64 19.96 6.61
C LEU A 20 -9.58 21.19 7.51
N ARG A 21 -10.39 22.23 7.25
CA ARG A 21 -10.51 23.39 8.13
C ARG A 21 -11.06 23.03 9.51
N ALA A 22 -12.09 22.15 9.56
CA ALA A 22 -12.64 21.65 10.83
C ALA A 22 -11.64 20.80 11.62
N LEU A 23 -10.68 20.16 10.94
CA LEU A 23 -9.56 19.42 11.55
C LEU A 23 -8.38 20.32 11.96
N GLY A 24 -8.49 21.65 11.82
CA GLY A 24 -7.48 22.60 12.27
C GLY A 24 -6.36 22.88 11.26
N GLN A 25 -6.53 22.53 9.98
CA GLN A 25 -5.57 22.89 8.96
C GLN A 25 -5.61 24.38 8.60
N GLN A 26 -4.47 24.93 8.23
CA GLN A 26 -4.38 26.32 7.77
C GLN A 26 -5.29 26.56 6.57
N PRO A 27 -6.01 27.70 6.50
CA PRO A 27 -6.97 27.97 5.44
C PRO A 27 -6.41 27.85 4.03
N ASP A 28 -5.18 28.31 3.79
CA ASP A 28 -4.53 28.26 2.47
C ASP A 28 -4.22 26.83 2.04
N ILE A 29 -3.71 26.01 2.97
CA ILE A 29 -3.43 24.58 2.74
C ILE A 29 -4.74 23.83 2.47
N ALA A 30 -5.78 24.10 3.26
CA ALA A 30 -7.09 23.48 3.10
C ALA A 30 -7.72 23.84 1.74
N ALA A 31 -7.58 25.08 1.27
CA ALA A 31 -8.06 25.52 -0.02
C ALA A 31 -7.32 24.84 -1.18
N LEU A 32 -5.99 24.77 -1.13
CA LEU A 32 -5.16 24.06 -2.13
C LEU A 32 -5.49 22.56 -2.19
N ALA A 33 -5.61 21.92 -1.05
CA ALA A 33 -6.00 20.53 -0.95
C ALA A 33 -7.43 20.29 -1.49
N GLY A 34 -8.36 21.21 -1.23
CA GLY A 34 -9.71 21.19 -1.77
C GLY A 34 -9.74 21.25 -3.30
N GLN A 35 -8.94 22.15 -3.89
CA GLN A 35 -8.80 22.26 -5.36
C GLN A 35 -8.26 20.94 -5.96
N TYR A 36 -7.22 20.39 -5.37
CA TYR A 36 -6.64 19.12 -5.80
C TYR A 36 -7.65 17.97 -5.73
N MET A 37 -8.34 17.83 -4.59
CA MET A 37 -9.30 16.74 -4.37
C MET A 37 -10.53 16.83 -5.27
N ARG A 38 -11.02 18.02 -5.60
CA ARG A 38 -12.15 18.22 -6.53
C ARG A 38 -11.85 17.66 -7.92
N VAL A 39 -10.62 17.71 -8.37
CA VAL A 39 -10.21 17.15 -9.66
C VAL A 39 -9.87 15.67 -9.51
N LEU A 40 -9.05 15.32 -8.51
CA LEU A 40 -8.54 13.97 -8.31
C LEU A 40 -9.65 12.94 -8.08
N GLN A 41 -10.73 13.30 -7.38
CA GLN A 41 -11.82 12.37 -7.05
C GLN A 41 -12.41 11.65 -8.28
N TRP A 42 -12.41 12.30 -9.46
CA TRP A 42 -12.88 11.67 -10.69
C TRP A 42 -11.99 10.51 -11.16
N SER A 43 -10.73 10.50 -10.76
CA SER A 43 -9.84 9.37 -11.01
C SER A 43 -10.22 8.11 -10.25
N LEU A 44 -11.01 8.21 -9.15
CA LEU A 44 -11.40 7.08 -8.31
C LEU A 44 -12.13 5.98 -9.10
N VAL A 45 -13.08 6.38 -9.96
CA VAL A 45 -13.81 5.45 -10.83
C VAL A 45 -12.84 4.72 -11.75
N LEU A 46 -11.94 5.47 -12.40
CA LEU A 46 -10.96 4.91 -13.35
C LEU A 46 -9.96 4.00 -12.63
N GLN A 47 -9.50 4.38 -11.44
CA GLN A 47 -8.58 3.55 -10.63
C GLN A 47 -9.21 2.22 -10.24
N LEU A 48 -10.49 2.19 -9.86
CA LEU A 48 -11.19 0.95 -9.56
C LEU A 48 -11.31 0.05 -10.80
N PHE A 49 -11.57 0.62 -11.97
CA PHE A 49 -11.54 -0.13 -13.23
C PHE A 49 -10.15 -0.70 -13.51
N VAL A 50 -9.11 0.12 -13.40
CA VAL A 50 -7.72 -0.33 -13.56
C VAL A 50 -7.41 -1.46 -12.59
N MET A 51 -7.82 -1.35 -11.32
CA MET A 51 -7.59 -2.39 -10.30
C MET A 51 -8.25 -3.72 -10.68
N VAL A 52 -9.50 -3.70 -11.17
CA VAL A 52 -10.20 -4.92 -11.62
C VAL A 52 -9.51 -5.54 -12.82
N LEU A 53 -9.16 -4.75 -13.84
CA LEU A 53 -8.49 -5.25 -15.05
C LEU A 53 -7.09 -5.78 -14.76
N ARG A 54 -6.33 -5.11 -13.87
CA ARG A 54 -5.02 -5.59 -13.38
C ARG A 54 -5.15 -6.94 -12.69
N SER A 55 -6.12 -7.08 -11.80
CA SER A 55 -6.38 -8.34 -11.08
C SER A 55 -6.74 -9.47 -12.05
N PHE A 56 -7.60 -9.20 -13.03
CA PHE A 56 -7.97 -10.14 -14.07
C PHE A 56 -6.75 -10.55 -14.91
N LEU A 57 -5.98 -9.59 -15.45
CA LEU A 57 -4.80 -9.88 -16.28
C LEU A 57 -3.72 -10.63 -15.49
N SER A 58 -3.55 -10.34 -14.21
CA SER A 58 -2.64 -11.07 -13.34
C SER A 58 -3.09 -12.52 -13.12
N ALA A 59 -4.40 -12.75 -12.95
CA ALA A 59 -4.96 -14.09 -12.78
C ALA A 59 -4.78 -14.98 -14.01
N ILE A 60 -4.82 -14.41 -15.22
CA ILE A 60 -4.60 -15.12 -16.50
C ILE A 60 -3.13 -15.10 -16.97
N GLU A 61 -2.18 -14.81 -16.07
CA GLU A 61 -0.72 -14.81 -16.32
C GLU A 61 -0.23 -13.79 -17.37
N ARG A 62 -0.87 -12.63 -17.44
CA ARG A 62 -0.44 -11.53 -18.30
C ARG A 62 0.05 -10.28 -17.54
N PRO A 63 0.90 -10.41 -16.50
CA PRO A 63 1.34 -9.26 -15.71
C PRO A 63 2.21 -8.27 -16.50
N ARG A 64 2.86 -8.73 -17.61
CA ARG A 64 3.66 -7.86 -18.48
C ARG A 64 2.84 -6.72 -19.07
N ILE A 65 1.60 -6.98 -19.46
CA ILE A 65 0.70 -5.94 -20.00
C ILE A 65 0.34 -4.91 -18.93
N VAL A 66 0.14 -5.37 -17.71
CA VAL A 66 -0.10 -4.49 -16.56
C VAL A 66 1.12 -3.60 -16.32
N LEU A 67 2.33 -4.16 -16.37
CA LEU A 67 3.56 -3.39 -16.23
C LEU A 67 3.68 -2.31 -17.31
N VAL A 68 3.48 -2.67 -18.58
CA VAL A 68 3.53 -1.71 -19.71
C VAL A 68 2.52 -0.59 -19.50
N ALA A 69 1.27 -0.93 -19.13
CA ALA A 69 0.24 0.07 -18.85
C ALA A 69 0.63 1.05 -17.74
N LEU A 70 1.23 0.53 -16.65
CA LEU A 70 1.67 1.35 -15.52
C LEU A 70 2.85 2.25 -15.89
N VAL A 71 3.83 1.74 -16.65
CA VAL A 71 4.97 2.55 -17.13
C VAL A 71 4.48 3.68 -18.03
N ILE A 72 3.56 3.41 -18.97
CA ILE A 72 2.92 4.45 -19.79
C ILE A 72 2.24 5.48 -18.89
N GLY A 73 1.49 5.04 -17.88
CA GLY A 73 0.82 5.93 -16.93
C GLY A 73 1.80 6.84 -16.18
N VAL A 74 2.92 6.29 -15.69
CA VAL A 74 3.95 7.07 -15.00
C VAL A 74 4.58 8.12 -15.90
N VAL A 75 4.93 7.76 -17.15
CA VAL A 75 5.51 8.70 -18.11
C VAL A 75 4.54 9.83 -18.46
N ILE A 76 3.28 9.47 -18.74
CA ILE A 76 2.21 10.47 -19.00
C ILE A 76 2.02 11.38 -17.78
N ASN A 77 1.96 10.80 -16.58
CA ASN A 77 1.77 11.56 -15.35
C ASN A 77 2.92 12.56 -15.12
N ALA A 78 4.17 12.11 -15.27
CA ALA A 78 5.34 12.98 -15.11
C ALA A 78 5.36 14.13 -16.12
N ALA A 79 5.11 13.84 -17.40
CA ALA A 79 5.06 14.83 -18.45
C ALA A 79 3.94 15.86 -18.23
N LEU A 80 2.73 15.39 -17.88
CA LEU A 80 1.60 16.27 -17.63
C LEU A 80 1.75 17.07 -16.33
N ASN A 81 2.36 16.50 -15.26
CA ASN A 81 2.67 17.28 -14.06
C ASN A 81 3.62 18.43 -14.40
N TYR A 82 4.70 18.17 -15.15
CA TYR A 82 5.61 19.21 -15.58
C TYR A 82 4.92 20.30 -16.42
N ALA A 83 4.06 19.89 -17.33
CA ALA A 83 3.34 20.81 -18.20
C ALA A 83 2.25 21.64 -17.48
N LEU A 84 1.43 20.99 -16.65
CA LEU A 84 0.23 21.62 -16.06
C LEU A 84 0.52 22.34 -14.72
N ILE A 85 1.51 21.88 -13.95
CA ILE A 85 1.87 22.57 -12.70
C ILE A 85 2.59 23.88 -13.01
N PHE A 86 3.58 23.83 -13.93
CA PHE A 86 4.45 24.95 -14.21
C PHE A 86 4.05 25.80 -15.44
N GLY A 87 3.07 25.33 -16.21
CA GLY A 87 2.59 26.08 -17.39
C GLY A 87 3.53 25.98 -18.60
N HIS A 88 4.16 24.81 -18.79
CA HIS A 88 5.02 24.57 -19.95
C HIS A 88 4.22 24.10 -21.18
N PHE A 89 4.86 24.14 -22.36
CA PHE A 89 4.28 23.71 -23.66
C PHE A 89 3.03 24.50 -24.07
N GLY A 90 2.90 25.74 -23.64
CA GLY A 90 1.74 26.59 -23.97
C GLY A 90 0.47 26.32 -23.17
N LEU A 91 0.56 25.47 -22.14
CA LEU A 91 -0.53 25.21 -21.22
C LEU A 91 -0.51 26.21 -20.04
N PRO A 92 -1.67 26.54 -19.46
CA PRO A 92 -1.72 27.44 -18.31
C PRO A 92 -1.12 26.78 -17.07
N ALA A 93 -0.43 27.55 -16.22
CA ALA A 93 0.05 27.10 -14.93
C ALA A 93 -1.15 26.91 -13.99
N MET A 94 -1.50 25.66 -13.70
CA MET A 94 -2.66 25.29 -12.87
C MET A 94 -2.29 24.91 -11.43
N GLY A 95 -0.98 24.84 -11.11
CA GLY A 95 -0.50 24.48 -9.78
C GLY A 95 -1.06 23.14 -9.29
N MET A 96 -1.65 23.12 -8.09
CA MET A 96 -2.20 21.89 -7.48
C MET A 96 -3.35 21.28 -8.27
N ALA A 97 -4.22 22.08 -8.88
CA ALA A 97 -5.30 21.57 -9.74
C ALA A 97 -4.73 20.89 -10.99
N GLY A 98 -3.62 21.40 -11.53
CA GLY A 98 -2.88 20.79 -12.64
C GLY A 98 -2.34 19.40 -12.30
N SER A 99 -1.82 19.22 -11.10
CA SER A 99 -1.39 17.88 -10.61
C SER A 99 -2.55 16.89 -10.51
N GLY A 100 -3.71 17.34 -10.00
CA GLY A 100 -4.92 16.51 -9.97
C GLY A 100 -5.37 16.09 -11.37
N LEU A 101 -5.33 17.02 -12.33
CA LEU A 101 -5.70 16.78 -13.73
C LEU A 101 -4.70 15.85 -14.43
N ALA A 102 -3.40 16.02 -14.19
CA ALA A 102 -2.35 15.15 -14.70
C ALA A 102 -2.58 13.70 -14.25
N THR A 103 -2.91 13.50 -12.98
CA THR A 103 -3.22 12.18 -12.43
C THR A 103 -4.49 11.59 -13.05
N LEU A 104 -5.55 12.38 -13.19
CA LEU A 104 -6.79 11.94 -13.82
C LEU A 104 -6.58 11.47 -15.26
N ILE A 105 -5.84 12.24 -16.06
CA ILE A 105 -5.53 11.90 -17.46
C ILE A 105 -4.63 10.66 -17.53
N ALA A 106 -3.60 10.57 -16.69
CA ALA A 106 -2.69 9.41 -16.68
C ALA A 106 -3.43 8.12 -16.31
N VAL A 107 -4.27 8.14 -15.27
CA VAL A 107 -5.09 6.99 -14.90
C VAL A 107 -6.10 6.65 -15.99
N GLY A 108 -6.69 7.67 -16.64
CA GLY A 108 -7.57 7.49 -17.78
C GLY A 108 -6.88 6.82 -18.96
N ALA A 109 -5.64 7.20 -19.27
CA ALA A 109 -4.84 6.57 -20.32
C ALA A 109 -4.53 5.09 -20.00
N VAL A 110 -4.17 4.79 -18.75
CA VAL A 110 -3.97 3.40 -18.28
C VAL A 110 -5.26 2.59 -18.41
N ALA A 111 -6.39 3.15 -17.94
CA ALA A 111 -7.70 2.50 -18.05
C ALA A 111 -8.06 2.21 -19.51
N LEU A 112 -7.93 3.21 -20.38
CA LEU A 112 -8.22 3.07 -21.80
C LEU A 112 -7.34 2.02 -22.47
N PHE A 113 -6.03 2.05 -22.19
CA PHE A 113 -5.10 1.04 -22.72
C PHE A 113 -5.50 -0.38 -22.31
N LEU A 114 -5.79 -0.60 -21.02
CA LEU A 114 -6.19 -1.92 -20.53
C LEU A 114 -7.55 -2.37 -21.08
N ILE A 115 -8.52 -1.47 -21.18
CA ILE A 115 -9.84 -1.75 -21.79
C ILE A 115 -9.69 -2.14 -23.25
N LEU A 116 -8.95 -1.35 -24.04
CA LEU A 116 -8.72 -1.63 -25.47
C LEU A 116 -7.98 -2.95 -25.66
N TYR A 117 -6.97 -3.21 -24.83
CA TYR A 117 -6.26 -4.49 -24.85
C TYR A 117 -7.19 -5.66 -24.57
N CYS A 118 -7.98 -5.60 -23.49
CA CYS A 118 -8.94 -6.67 -23.14
C CYS A 118 -10.03 -6.85 -24.21
N ALA A 119 -10.50 -5.77 -24.83
CA ALA A 119 -11.56 -5.82 -25.84
C ALA A 119 -11.08 -6.33 -27.19
N ARG A 120 -9.82 -6.05 -27.58
CA ARG A 120 -9.29 -6.38 -28.91
C ARG A 120 -8.55 -7.70 -28.96
N HIS A 121 -8.01 -8.19 -27.83
CA HIS A 121 -7.20 -9.41 -27.84
C HIS A 121 -8.07 -10.66 -28.06
N PRO A 122 -7.79 -11.52 -29.08
CA PRO A 122 -8.67 -12.64 -29.47
C PRO A 122 -8.98 -13.60 -28.33
N VAL A 123 -7.96 -13.96 -27.53
CA VAL A 123 -8.14 -14.89 -26.37
C VAL A 123 -8.99 -14.27 -25.28
N LEU A 124 -8.96 -12.93 -25.10
CA LEU A 124 -9.67 -12.25 -24.02
C LEU A 124 -11.13 -11.98 -24.36
N ARG A 125 -11.47 -11.92 -25.63
CA ARG A 125 -12.86 -11.80 -26.09
C ARG A 125 -13.72 -12.97 -25.61
N GLY A 126 -13.16 -14.19 -25.52
CA GLY A 126 -13.87 -15.37 -25.03
C GLY A 126 -14.30 -15.30 -23.56
N TYR A 127 -13.74 -14.37 -22.77
CA TYR A 127 -14.17 -14.15 -21.39
C TYR A 127 -15.36 -13.20 -21.26
N GLU A 128 -15.83 -12.59 -22.35
CA GLU A 128 -17.01 -11.71 -22.40
C GLU A 128 -17.08 -10.66 -21.28
N LEU A 129 -15.94 -10.06 -20.93
CA LEU A 129 -15.80 -9.18 -19.76
C LEU A 129 -16.79 -8.01 -19.73
N PHE A 130 -17.22 -7.52 -20.90
CA PHE A 130 -18.05 -6.33 -21.02
C PHE A 130 -19.52 -6.63 -21.41
N VAL A 131 -19.86 -7.89 -21.69
CA VAL A 131 -21.19 -8.25 -22.24
C VAL A 131 -22.32 -8.09 -21.22
N ARG A 132 -22.05 -8.35 -19.93
CA ARG A 132 -23.05 -8.24 -18.85
C ARG A 132 -22.75 -7.11 -17.86
N PHE A 133 -22.13 -6.04 -18.33
CA PHE A 133 -21.57 -4.98 -17.48
C PHE A 133 -22.59 -4.30 -16.54
N LEU A 134 -23.83 -4.17 -16.96
CA LEU A 134 -24.90 -3.53 -16.18
C LEU A 134 -25.80 -4.50 -15.41
N ARG A 135 -25.61 -5.81 -15.56
CA ARG A 135 -26.42 -6.81 -14.84
C ARG A 135 -25.73 -7.21 -13.53
N PRO A 136 -26.32 -6.92 -12.36
CA PRO A 136 -25.75 -7.30 -11.09
C PRO A 136 -25.82 -8.82 -10.88
N ASP A 137 -24.67 -9.41 -10.55
CA ASP A 137 -24.56 -10.80 -10.07
C ASP A 137 -24.40 -10.77 -8.55
N TRP A 138 -25.52 -10.90 -7.85
CA TRP A 138 -25.56 -10.81 -6.39
C TRP A 138 -24.79 -11.93 -5.67
N PRO A 139 -24.83 -13.21 -6.12
CA PRO A 139 -23.99 -14.28 -5.58
C PRO A 139 -22.50 -13.96 -5.69
N ALA A 140 -22.01 -13.61 -6.87
CA ALA A 140 -20.63 -13.23 -7.08
C ALA A 140 -20.24 -11.98 -6.27
N PHE A 141 -21.10 -10.97 -6.21
CA PHE A 141 -20.88 -9.79 -5.38
C PHE A 141 -20.72 -10.12 -3.90
N ARG A 142 -21.59 -11.00 -3.34
CA ARG A 142 -21.51 -11.43 -1.94
C ARG A 142 -20.20 -12.19 -1.66
N GLU A 143 -19.74 -13.02 -2.59
CA GLU A 143 -18.47 -13.73 -2.46
C GLU A 143 -17.27 -12.77 -2.47
N VAL A 144 -17.22 -11.84 -3.43
CA VAL A 144 -16.18 -10.80 -3.50
C VAL A 144 -16.19 -9.93 -2.26
N PHE A 145 -17.36 -9.51 -1.79
CA PHE A 145 -17.49 -8.72 -0.56
C PHE A 145 -17.03 -9.50 0.68
N ARG A 146 -17.42 -10.78 0.80
CA ARG A 146 -17.01 -11.67 1.91
C ARG A 146 -15.49 -11.81 2.02
N LEU A 147 -14.78 -11.83 0.89
CA LEU A 147 -13.32 -11.92 0.85
C LEU A 147 -12.66 -10.54 0.96
N GLY A 148 -13.28 -9.52 0.40
CA GLY A 148 -12.69 -8.18 0.26
C GLY A 148 -12.77 -7.35 1.52
N TRP A 149 -13.89 -7.39 2.27
CA TRP A 149 -14.03 -6.55 3.46
C TRP A 149 -12.96 -6.83 4.55
N PRO A 150 -12.55 -8.11 4.81
CA PRO A 150 -11.48 -8.34 5.78
C PRO A 150 -10.12 -7.82 5.28
N ILE A 151 -9.89 -7.86 3.97
CA ILE A 151 -8.67 -7.28 3.37
C ILE A 151 -8.68 -5.76 3.56
N GLY A 152 -9.82 -5.12 3.28
CA GLY A 152 -9.98 -3.68 3.50
C GLY A 152 -9.79 -3.29 4.98
N ALA A 153 -10.39 -4.03 5.91
CA ALA A 153 -10.23 -3.81 7.34
C ALA A 153 -8.76 -3.96 7.79
N THR A 154 -8.02 -4.92 7.22
CA THR A 154 -6.57 -5.08 7.48
C THR A 154 -5.81 -3.83 7.04
N ILE A 155 -6.07 -3.32 5.84
CA ILE A 155 -5.41 -2.12 5.30
C ILE A 155 -5.74 -0.89 6.16
N VAL A 156 -7.01 -0.72 6.54
CA VAL A 156 -7.43 0.38 7.42
C VAL A 156 -6.74 0.30 8.79
N ALA A 157 -6.64 -0.90 9.37
CA ALA A 157 -5.94 -1.09 10.64
C ALA A 157 -4.45 -0.75 10.53
N GLU A 158 -3.81 -1.11 9.42
CA GLU A 158 -2.39 -0.84 9.13
C GLU A 158 -2.14 0.66 8.91
N VAL A 159 -2.90 1.30 8.03
CA VAL A 159 -2.80 2.75 7.79
C VAL A 159 -3.11 3.53 9.07
N GLY A 160 -4.12 3.08 9.83
CA GLY A 160 -4.46 3.65 11.13
C GLY A 160 -3.30 3.58 12.13
N LEU A 161 -2.57 2.45 12.16
CA LEU A 161 -1.39 2.29 13.02
C LEU A 161 -0.31 3.32 12.67
N PHE A 162 0.05 3.45 11.39
CA PHE A 162 1.05 4.43 10.94
C PHE A 162 0.61 5.88 11.18
N THR A 163 -0.67 6.16 10.99
CA THR A 163 -1.23 7.50 11.29
C THR A 163 -1.15 7.80 12.79
N ALA A 164 -1.55 6.86 13.63
CA ALA A 164 -1.53 7.03 15.08
C ALA A 164 -0.07 7.20 15.60
N THR A 165 0.88 6.43 15.07
CA THR A 165 2.29 6.59 15.44
C THR A 165 2.87 7.93 14.98
N SER A 166 2.45 8.45 13.83
CA SER A 166 2.83 9.80 13.38
C SER A 166 2.26 10.89 14.30
N ILE A 167 1.03 10.74 14.79
CA ILE A 167 0.45 11.65 15.79
C ILE A 167 1.25 11.59 17.09
N MET A 168 1.55 10.40 17.59
CA MET A 168 2.36 10.22 18.80
C MET A 168 3.76 10.83 18.63
N MET A 169 4.35 10.69 17.44
CA MET A 169 5.66 11.31 17.14
C MET A 169 5.59 12.84 17.18
N GLY A 170 4.47 13.41 16.75
CA GLY A 170 4.22 14.86 16.84
C GLY A 170 4.26 15.41 18.27
N TRP A 171 3.92 14.60 19.29
CA TRP A 171 4.01 15.01 20.70
C TRP A 171 5.45 15.20 21.19
N PHE A 172 6.44 14.61 20.52
CA PHE A 172 7.87 14.83 20.79
C PHE A 172 8.46 16.05 20.06
N GLY A 173 7.64 16.70 19.23
CA GLY A 173 8.02 17.94 18.56
C GLY A 173 8.36 17.76 17.07
N PRO A 174 8.55 18.90 16.37
CA PRO A 174 8.65 18.93 14.91
C PRO A 174 9.91 18.23 14.36
N LEU A 175 11.02 18.24 15.09
CA LEU A 175 12.26 17.59 14.65
C LEU A 175 12.13 16.06 14.59
N GLN A 176 11.55 15.45 15.65
CA GLN A 176 11.32 14.01 15.65
C GLN A 176 10.25 13.59 14.64
N LEU A 177 9.22 14.44 14.44
CA LEU A 177 8.20 14.19 13.43
C LEU A 177 8.79 14.25 12.01
N ALA A 178 9.69 15.20 11.72
CA ALA A 178 10.39 15.28 10.44
C ALA A 178 11.29 14.06 10.21
N ALA A 179 12.06 13.66 11.21
CA ALA A 179 12.91 12.46 11.18
C ALA A 179 12.08 11.18 10.95
N HIS A 180 10.92 11.07 11.61
CA HIS A 180 9.98 9.97 11.41
C HIS A 180 9.43 9.95 9.98
N GLY A 181 9.06 11.10 9.42
CA GLY A 181 8.61 11.22 8.03
C GLY A 181 9.65 10.70 7.04
N ILE A 182 10.93 11.06 7.22
CA ILE A 182 12.04 10.58 6.39
C ILE A 182 12.17 9.04 6.51
N ALA A 183 12.18 8.52 7.73
CA ALA A 183 12.31 7.08 7.96
C ALA A 183 11.13 6.29 7.38
N LEU A 184 9.89 6.80 7.52
CA LEU A 184 8.69 6.21 6.89
C LEU A 184 8.77 6.23 5.36
N GLN A 185 9.27 7.32 4.78
CA GLN A 185 9.40 7.42 3.32
C GLN A 185 10.41 6.41 2.78
N LEU A 186 11.57 6.26 3.43
CA LEU A 186 12.57 5.26 3.09
C LEU A 186 12.00 3.83 3.23
N ALA A 187 11.33 3.53 4.35
CA ALA A 187 10.67 2.25 4.57
C ALA A 187 9.60 1.97 3.50
N SER A 188 8.80 2.97 3.13
CA SER A 188 7.75 2.83 2.11
C SER A 188 8.32 2.49 0.73
N ILE A 189 9.44 3.12 0.34
CA ILE A 189 10.12 2.80 -0.92
C ILE A 189 10.62 1.37 -0.92
N ALA A 190 11.28 0.94 0.15
CA ALA A 190 11.78 -0.43 0.29
C ALA A 190 10.64 -1.47 0.29
N PHE A 191 9.49 -1.12 0.87
CA PHE A 191 8.29 -1.98 0.95
C PHE A 191 7.62 -2.25 -0.41
N MET A 192 7.83 -1.41 -1.43
CA MET A 192 7.18 -1.58 -2.75
C MET A 192 7.50 -2.95 -3.37
N VAL A 193 8.72 -3.47 -3.20
CA VAL A 193 9.11 -4.78 -3.74
C VAL A 193 8.42 -5.93 -3.00
N PRO A 194 8.44 -6.02 -1.65
CA PRO A 194 7.65 -6.99 -0.89
C PRO A 194 6.15 -6.96 -1.22
N LEU A 195 5.57 -5.77 -1.37
CA LEU A 195 4.16 -5.61 -1.73
C LEU A 195 3.85 -6.21 -3.11
N GLY A 196 4.72 -5.98 -4.09
CA GLY A 196 4.61 -6.58 -5.42
C GLY A 196 4.72 -8.11 -5.38
N LEU A 197 5.68 -8.63 -4.61
CA LEU A 197 5.86 -10.06 -4.39
C LEU A 197 4.67 -10.71 -3.68
N ALA A 198 4.05 -10.03 -2.71
CA ALA A 198 2.83 -10.50 -2.04
C ALA A 198 1.65 -10.64 -3.02
N GLY A 199 1.49 -9.70 -3.95
CA GLY A 199 0.53 -9.81 -5.04
C GLY A 199 0.80 -11.02 -5.93
N ALA A 200 2.05 -11.25 -6.32
CA ALA A 200 2.45 -12.43 -7.11
C ALA A 200 2.24 -13.74 -6.34
N ALA A 201 2.54 -13.77 -5.05
CA ALA A 201 2.29 -14.91 -4.17
C ALA A 201 0.79 -15.25 -4.10
N THR A 202 -0.05 -14.22 -3.93
CA THR A 202 -1.52 -14.40 -3.90
C THR A 202 -2.03 -15.08 -5.18
N VAL A 203 -1.58 -14.62 -6.35
CA VAL A 203 -1.99 -15.19 -7.64
C VAL A 203 -1.48 -16.62 -7.80
N ARG A 204 -0.18 -16.88 -7.53
CA ARG A 204 0.40 -18.21 -7.70
C ARG A 204 -0.16 -19.23 -6.73
N VAL A 205 -0.31 -18.87 -5.46
CA VAL A 205 -0.95 -19.72 -4.45
C VAL A 205 -2.41 -19.98 -4.81
N GLY A 206 -3.17 -18.95 -5.23
CA GLY A 206 -4.57 -19.08 -5.63
C GLY A 206 -4.76 -20.02 -6.83
N ARG A 207 -3.86 -19.97 -7.80
CA ARG A 207 -3.88 -20.92 -8.95
C ARG A 207 -3.55 -22.35 -8.55
N ALA A 208 -2.52 -22.54 -7.71
CA ALA A 208 -2.19 -23.88 -7.20
C ALA A 208 -3.34 -24.43 -6.35
N TYR A 209 -3.98 -23.57 -5.55
CA TYR A 209 -5.20 -23.92 -4.80
C TYR A 209 -6.34 -24.34 -5.72
N GLY A 210 -6.61 -23.61 -6.81
CA GLY A 210 -7.64 -23.96 -7.80
C GLY A 210 -7.35 -25.29 -8.53
N ARG A 211 -6.08 -25.64 -8.72
CA ARG A 211 -5.65 -26.94 -9.28
C ARG A 211 -5.54 -28.06 -8.24
N ARG A 212 -5.82 -27.79 -6.98
CA ARG A 212 -5.66 -28.73 -5.85
C ARG A 212 -4.22 -29.24 -5.70
N ASP A 213 -3.23 -28.41 -6.04
CA ASP A 213 -1.80 -28.72 -5.96
C ASP A 213 -1.20 -28.18 -4.66
N ALA A 214 -1.25 -29.03 -3.61
CA ALA A 214 -0.70 -28.65 -2.28
C ALA A 214 0.82 -28.36 -2.32
N ALA A 215 1.58 -29.13 -3.11
CA ALA A 215 3.01 -28.92 -3.27
C ALA A 215 3.32 -27.59 -3.99
N GLY A 216 2.51 -27.24 -4.99
CA GLY A 216 2.58 -25.97 -5.70
C GLY A 216 2.26 -24.79 -4.80
N ILE A 217 1.27 -24.91 -3.88
CA ILE A 217 0.96 -23.89 -2.87
C ILE A 217 2.20 -23.62 -1.98
N SER A 218 2.76 -24.68 -1.38
CA SER A 218 3.92 -24.59 -0.49
C SER A 218 5.13 -24.00 -1.20
N ARG A 219 5.41 -24.45 -2.42
CA ARG A 219 6.53 -23.95 -3.24
C ARG A 219 6.36 -22.48 -3.55
N ALA A 220 5.18 -22.06 -4.00
CA ALA A 220 4.91 -20.66 -4.33
C ALA A 220 5.09 -19.74 -3.11
N ALA A 221 4.54 -20.13 -1.95
CA ALA A 221 4.66 -19.36 -0.72
C ALA A 221 6.10 -19.26 -0.23
N ARG A 222 6.83 -20.39 -0.17
CA ARG A 222 8.24 -20.43 0.30
C ARG A 222 9.16 -19.64 -0.62
N THR A 223 8.97 -19.76 -1.95
CA THR A 223 9.76 -18.97 -2.92
C THR A 223 9.52 -17.47 -2.74
N ALA A 224 8.24 -17.06 -2.59
CA ALA A 224 7.94 -15.65 -2.38
C ALA A 224 8.58 -15.10 -1.10
N VAL A 225 8.46 -15.83 0.01
CA VAL A 225 9.08 -15.46 1.29
C VAL A 225 10.61 -15.43 1.18
N GLY A 226 11.24 -16.44 0.56
CA GLY A 226 12.70 -16.48 0.39
C GLY A 226 13.23 -15.29 -0.42
N VAL A 227 12.60 -15.00 -1.57
CA VAL A 227 12.99 -13.84 -2.41
C VAL A 227 12.72 -12.54 -1.67
N GLY A 228 11.57 -12.42 -1.01
CA GLY A 228 11.22 -11.21 -0.27
C GLY A 228 12.18 -10.93 0.89
N VAL A 229 12.52 -11.95 1.68
CA VAL A 229 13.49 -11.83 2.76
C VAL A 229 14.87 -11.45 2.22
N ALA A 230 15.32 -12.02 1.10
CA ALA A 230 16.59 -11.64 0.48
C ALA A 230 16.61 -10.15 0.07
N VAL A 231 15.54 -9.65 -0.56
CA VAL A 231 15.41 -8.23 -0.93
C VAL A 231 15.33 -7.34 0.31
N ALA A 232 14.55 -7.73 1.32
CA ALA A 232 14.44 -6.97 2.57
C ALA A 232 15.76 -6.94 3.34
N SER A 233 16.54 -8.03 3.32
CA SER A 233 17.88 -8.08 3.93
C SER A 233 18.85 -7.15 3.22
N LEU A 234 18.78 -7.05 1.90
CA LEU A 234 19.58 -6.09 1.14
C LEU A 234 19.17 -4.64 1.50
N ALA A 235 17.86 -4.34 1.57
CA ALA A 235 17.39 -3.02 1.98
C ALA A 235 17.81 -2.69 3.43
N ALA A 236 17.70 -3.64 4.35
CA ALA A 236 18.15 -3.48 5.73
C ALA A 236 19.66 -3.21 5.82
N LEU A 237 20.46 -3.93 5.03
CA LEU A 237 21.91 -3.70 4.95
C LEU A 237 22.22 -2.28 4.46
N ILE A 238 21.53 -1.80 3.43
CA ILE A 238 21.66 -0.43 2.91
C ILE A 238 21.28 0.59 4.00
N PHE A 239 20.20 0.37 4.74
CA PHE A 239 19.77 1.27 5.83
C PHE A 239 20.78 1.32 6.98
N TRP A 240 21.46 0.20 7.30
CA TRP A 240 22.49 0.16 8.36
C TRP A 240 23.83 0.72 7.89
N THR A 241 24.21 0.53 6.62
CA THR A 241 25.54 0.93 6.13
C THR A 241 25.59 2.34 5.58
N LEU A 242 24.50 2.85 5.04
CA LEU A 242 24.42 4.15 4.34
C LEU A 242 23.32 5.08 4.89
N PRO A 243 23.03 5.13 6.21
CA PRO A 243 21.92 5.92 6.73
C PRO A 243 22.10 7.41 6.45
N TYR A 244 23.32 7.95 6.59
CA TYR A 244 23.61 9.37 6.36
C TYR A 244 23.36 9.79 4.90
N ALA A 245 23.77 8.98 3.95
CA ALA A 245 23.55 9.24 2.53
C ALA A 245 22.06 9.23 2.16
N LEU A 246 21.31 8.25 2.70
CA LEU A 246 19.87 8.13 2.44
C LEU A 246 19.07 9.28 3.05
N ILE A 247 19.36 9.64 4.29
CA ILE A 247 18.68 10.73 4.99
C ILE A 247 19.04 12.07 4.35
N GLY A 248 20.31 12.24 3.95
CA GLY A 248 20.82 13.45 3.30
C GLY A 248 20.07 13.82 2.00
N LEU A 249 19.46 12.84 1.31
CA LEU A 249 18.62 13.12 0.14
C LEU A 249 17.35 13.94 0.46
N TYR A 250 16.96 14.01 1.72
CA TYR A 250 15.75 14.68 2.20
C TYR A 250 16.04 15.94 3.02
N LEU A 251 17.31 16.19 3.36
CA LEU A 251 17.72 17.32 4.16
C LEU A 251 18.30 18.43 3.29
N ASP A 252 18.00 19.66 3.64
CA ASP A 252 18.63 20.84 3.05
C ASP A 252 19.92 21.15 3.83
N GLU A 253 21.05 21.18 3.13
CA GLU A 253 22.36 21.53 3.72
C GLU A 253 22.39 22.95 4.28
N GLY A 254 21.51 23.84 3.81
CA GLY A 254 21.41 25.22 4.29
C GLY A 254 20.55 25.40 5.55
N ASP A 255 19.76 24.42 5.99
CA ASP A 255 18.94 24.54 7.20
C ASP A 255 19.74 24.09 8.45
N PRO A 256 19.96 24.99 9.44
CA PRO A 256 20.66 24.64 10.69
C PRO A 256 20.03 23.46 11.45
N ARG A 257 18.72 23.21 11.27
CA ARG A 257 17.98 22.13 11.92
C ARG A 257 18.25 20.76 11.30
N SER A 258 18.84 20.71 10.10
CA SER A 258 19.13 19.46 9.41
C SER A 258 20.03 18.52 10.22
N ALA A 259 21.00 19.07 10.95
CA ALA A 259 21.87 18.27 11.84
C ALA A 259 21.10 17.61 12.99
N GLU A 260 20.12 18.33 13.57
CA GLU A 260 19.28 17.79 14.66
C GLU A 260 18.30 16.72 14.12
N VAL A 261 17.66 16.95 12.97
CA VAL A 261 16.79 15.96 12.31
C VAL A 261 17.59 14.72 11.98
N LEU A 262 18.83 14.85 11.48
CA LEU A 262 19.72 13.73 11.16
C LEU A 262 20.02 12.88 12.41
N ALA A 263 20.28 13.53 13.55
CA ALA A 263 20.55 12.84 14.82
C ALA A 263 19.38 11.94 15.29
N TYR A 264 18.13 12.37 15.03
CA TYR A 264 16.94 11.53 15.29
C TYR A 264 16.67 10.51 14.18
N ALA A 265 16.90 10.87 12.91
CA ALA A 265 16.55 10.01 11.79
C ALA A 265 17.45 8.77 11.69
N VAL A 266 18.75 8.88 12.00
CA VAL A 266 19.69 7.75 11.94
C VAL A 266 19.24 6.56 12.80
N PRO A 267 18.93 6.72 14.12
CA PRO A 267 18.43 5.62 14.92
C PRO A 267 17.04 5.13 14.47
N PHE A 268 16.18 6.01 13.93
CA PHE A 268 14.88 5.56 13.39
C PHE A 268 15.06 4.68 12.16
N VAL A 269 15.94 5.04 11.23
CA VAL A 269 16.28 4.23 10.05
C VAL A 269 16.95 2.91 10.45
N ALA A 270 17.76 2.89 11.51
CA ALA A 270 18.35 1.67 12.02
C ALA A 270 17.29 0.67 12.53
N VAL A 271 16.26 1.14 13.24
CA VAL A 271 15.13 0.30 13.65
C VAL A 271 14.23 -0.05 12.45
N ALA A 272 14.05 0.88 11.49
CA ALA A 272 13.31 0.62 10.26
C ALA A 272 13.95 -0.50 9.42
N ALA A 273 15.26 -0.70 9.47
CA ALA A 273 15.93 -1.82 8.84
C ALA A 273 15.45 -3.18 9.40
N ALA A 274 15.37 -3.32 10.73
CA ALA A 274 14.84 -4.53 11.36
C ALA A 274 13.33 -4.68 11.12
N PHE A 275 12.57 -3.57 11.19
CA PHE A 275 11.16 -3.51 10.87
C PHE A 275 10.87 -4.03 9.46
N GLN A 276 11.67 -3.67 8.46
CA GLN A 276 11.50 -4.05 7.06
C GLN A 276 11.52 -5.57 6.85
N LEU A 277 12.32 -6.30 7.63
CA LEU A 277 12.39 -7.77 7.57
C LEU A 277 11.10 -8.42 8.04
N VAL A 278 10.58 -7.98 9.19
CA VAL A 278 9.36 -8.56 9.76
C VAL A 278 8.13 -8.15 8.95
N ASP A 279 8.09 -6.92 8.45
CA ASP A 279 7.03 -6.40 7.58
C ASP A 279 6.95 -7.20 6.27
N THR A 280 8.09 -7.49 5.65
CA THR A 280 8.18 -8.35 4.48
C THR A 280 7.61 -9.74 4.72
N ILE A 281 7.98 -10.40 5.82
CA ILE A 281 7.43 -11.71 6.16
C ILE A 281 5.93 -11.65 6.39
N GLN A 282 5.46 -10.60 7.06
CA GLN A 282 4.06 -10.38 7.35
C GLN A 282 3.23 -10.23 6.06
N VAL A 283 3.62 -9.32 5.15
CA VAL A 283 2.87 -9.05 3.93
C VAL A 283 2.86 -10.25 2.97
N LEU A 284 3.96 -11.00 2.88
CA LEU A 284 4.06 -12.20 2.04
C LEU A 284 3.23 -13.35 2.60
N SER A 285 3.23 -13.55 3.92
CA SER A 285 2.37 -14.54 4.60
C SER A 285 0.89 -14.20 4.44
N SER A 286 0.55 -12.93 4.58
CA SER A 286 -0.80 -12.42 4.30
C SER A 286 -1.21 -12.67 2.85
N GLY A 287 -0.31 -12.40 1.89
CA GLY A 287 -0.51 -12.67 0.46
C GLY A 287 -0.78 -14.15 0.16
N ALA A 288 0.00 -15.04 0.76
CA ALA A 288 -0.19 -16.48 0.64
C ALA A 288 -1.53 -16.95 1.21
N LEU A 289 -1.93 -16.46 2.40
CA LEU A 289 -3.23 -16.77 3.01
C LEU A 289 -4.40 -16.21 2.20
N ARG A 290 -4.27 -15.02 1.61
CA ARG A 290 -5.26 -14.47 0.66
C ARG A 290 -5.43 -15.38 -0.56
N GLY A 291 -4.35 -15.96 -1.09
CA GLY A 291 -4.40 -16.94 -2.17
C GLY A 291 -5.17 -18.21 -1.81
N LEU A 292 -5.20 -18.59 -0.54
CA LEU A 292 -6.00 -19.69 0.01
C LEU A 292 -7.45 -19.28 0.35
N ARG A 293 -7.89 -18.06 -0.01
CA ARG A 293 -9.17 -17.45 0.37
C ARG A 293 -9.36 -17.28 1.89
N ASP A 294 -8.27 -17.35 2.65
CA ASP A 294 -8.26 -17.15 4.08
C ASP A 294 -7.94 -15.68 4.38
N THR A 295 -8.98 -14.88 4.59
CA THR A 295 -8.85 -13.42 4.77
C THR A 295 -9.29 -12.96 6.16
N ARG A 296 -10.25 -13.67 6.80
CA ARG A 296 -10.83 -13.26 8.08
C ARG A 296 -9.86 -13.41 9.25
N VAL A 297 -9.20 -14.58 9.34
CA VAL A 297 -8.27 -14.82 10.44
C VAL A 297 -7.02 -13.96 10.33
N PRO A 298 -6.39 -13.79 9.15
CA PRO A 298 -5.33 -12.80 8.97
C PRO A 298 -5.74 -11.37 9.37
N MET A 299 -6.97 -10.94 9.08
CA MET A 299 -7.50 -9.65 9.53
C MET A 299 -7.50 -9.55 11.07
N LEU A 300 -8.03 -10.56 11.76
CA LEU A 300 -8.06 -10.56 13.22
C LEU A 300 -6.66 -10.57 13.83
N ILE A 301 -5.75 -11.34 13.25
CA ILE A 301 -4.33 -11.37 13.62
C ILE A 301 -3.72 -9.97 13.46
N ALA A 302 -3.95 -9.31 12.31
CA ALA A 302 -3.40 -7.99 12.04
C ALA A 302 -3.94 -6.95 13.04
N ILE A 303 -5.26 -6.87 13.24
CA ILE A 303 -5.87 -5.93 14.18
C ILE A 303 -5.34 -6.15 15.60
N PHE A 304 -5.29 -7.41 16.06
CA PHE A 304 -4.78 -7.73 17.38
C PHE A 304 -3.29 -7.40 17.52
N SER A 305 -2.48 -7.76 16.53
CA SER A 305 -1.04 -7.51 16.58
C SER A 305 -0.70 -6.02 16.51
N TYR A 306 -1.42 -5.26 15.70
CA TYR A 306 -1.16 -3.82 15.51
C TYR A 306 -1.65 -3.00 16.70
N TRP A 307 -2.93 -3.19 17.09
CA TRP A 307 -3.59 -2.37 18.08
C TRP A 307 -3.54 -2.96 19.49
N GLY A 308 -3.47 -4.29 19.64
CA GLY A 308 -3.36 -4.98 20.94
C GLY A 308 -1.93 -5.17 21.42
N ILE A 309 -0.95 -5.29 20.50
CA ILE A 309 0.47 -5.47 20.85
C ILE A 309 1.28 -4.26 20.46
N GLY A 310 1.28 -3.89 19.18
CA GLY A 310 2.15 -2.86 18.62
C GLY A 310 1.94 -1.48 19.25
N MET A 311 0.70 -1.01 19.25
CA MET A 311 0.37 0.32 19.79
C MET A 311 0.63 0.45 21.31
N PRO A 312 0.20 -0.49 22.17
CA PRO A 312 0.53 -0.43 23.61
C PRO A 312 2.04 -0.49 23.85
N THR A 313 2.77 -1.33 23.10
CA THR A 313 4.25 -1.40 23.20
C THR A 313 4.89 -0.09 22.77
N ALA A 314 4.44 0.51 21.67
CA ALA A 314 4.94 1.80 21.19
C ALA A 314 4.73 2.89 22.25
N TYR A 315 3.54 2.97 22.83
CA TYR A 315 3.23 3.92 23.89
C TYR A 315 4.10 3.69 25.14
N THR A 316 4.19 2.44 25.59
CA THR A 316 4.96 2.10 26.80
C THR A 316 6.45 2.40 26.61
N LEU A 317 7.03 2.00 25.49
CA LEU A 317 8.46 2.25 25.23
C LEU A 317 8.74 3.73 25.05
N ALA A 318 7.87 4.45 24.35
CA ALA A 318 8.09 5.86 24.07
C ALA A 318 7.92 6.76 25.30
N PHE A 319 6.83 6.57 26.06
CA PHE A 319 6.44 7.52 27.12
C PHE A 319 6.73 7.01 28.53
N VAL A 320 6.56 5.70 28.80
CA VAL A 320 6.79 5.15 30.14
C VAL A 320 8.25 4.78 30.35
N ALA A 321 8.87 4.12 29.37
CA ALA A 321 10.30 3.81 29.42
C ALA A 321 11.22 4.98 29.01
N GLY A 322 10.67 6.06 28.46
CA GLY A 322 11.40 7.26 28.11
C GLY A 322 12.28 7.15 26.86
N TRP A 323 12.02 6.15 25.98
CA TRP A 323 12.82 5.99 24.76
C TRP A 323 12.45 6.96 23.64
N GLY A 324 11.41 7.77 23.83
CA GLY A 324 10.98 8.74 22.83
C GLY A 324 10.60 8.09 21.49
N GLY A 325 10.93 8.77 20.39
CA GLY A 325 10.56 8.31 19.04
C GLY A 325 11.10 6.92 18.65
N ILE A 326 12.26 6.52 19.20
CA ILE A 326 12.81 5.15 18.97
C ILE A 326 11.88 4.10 19.55
N GLY A 327 11.26 4.38 20.71
CA GLY A 327 10.28 3.47 21.33
C GLY A 327 9.06 3.23 20.45
N ILE A 328 8.59 4.27 19.71
CA ILE A 328 7.51 4.11 18.73
C ILE A 328 7.91 3.14 17.61
N TRP A 329 9.10 3.29 17.04
CA TRP A 329 9.60 2.40 16.00
C TRP A 329 9.75 0.94 16.45
N TRP A 330 10.23 0.72 17.68
CA TRP A 330 10.27 -0.63 18.25
C TRP A 330 8.89 -1.21 18.49
N GLY A 331 7.93 -0.39 18.93
CA GLY A 331 6.54 -0.82 19.05
C GLY A 331 5.93 -1.26 17.73
N LEU A 332 6.17 -0.51 16.63
CA LEU A 332 5.80 -0.90 15.27
C LEU A 332 6.43 -2.24 14.88
N ALA A 333 7.75 -2.38 15.07
CA ALA A 333 8.48 -3.60 14.72
C ALA A 333 7.96 -4.82 15.50
N ILE A 334 7.69 -4.70 16.80
CA ILE A 334 7.17 -5.78 17.64
C ILE A 334 5.73 -6.15 17.23
N GLY A 335 4.87 -5.17 16.95
CA GLY A 335 3.50 -5.42 16.47
C GLY A 335 3.49 -6.19 15.15
N LEU A 336 4.33 -5.78 14.19
CA LEU A 336 4.44 -6.47 12.90
C LEU A 336 5.12 -7.83 13.05
N ALA A 337 6.11 -7.99 13.94
CA ALA A 337 6.73 -9.27 14.22
C ALA A 337 5.72 -10.29 14.78
N ALA A 338 4.84 -9.86 15.69
CA ALA A 338 3.75 -10.68 16.19
C ALA A 338 2.80 -11.10 15.05
N SER A 339 2.42 -10.16 14.18
CA SER A 339 1.59 -10.44 13.01
C SER A 339 2.26 -11.43 12.06
N ALA A 340 3.54 -11.21 11.74
CA ALA A 340 4.34 -12.10 10.89
C ALA A 340 4.41 -13.52 11.46
N ALA A 341 4.71 -13.66 12.74
CA ALA A 341 4.80 -14.95 13.43
C ALA A 341 3.45 -15.69 13.42
N LEU A 342 2.35 -15.00 13.73
CA LEU A 342 1.03 -15.60 13.79
C LEU A 342 0.51 -16.00 12.40
N MET A 343 0.70 -15.15 11.36
CA MET A 343 0.28 -15.45 10.00
C MET A 343 1.10 -16.59 9.38
N THR A 344 2.42 -16.55 9.55
CA THR A 344 3.32 -17.63 9.10
C THR A 344 3.01 -18.93 9.82
N GLY A 345 2.83 -18.87 11.15
CA GLY A 345 2.43 -20.02 11.96
C GLY A 345 1.09 -20.63 11.52
N ARG A 346 0.12 -19.80 11.14
CA ARG A 346 -1.16 -20.25 10.58
C ARG A 346 -0.96 -20.98 9.26
N PHE A 347 -0.16 -20.42 8.34
CA PHE A 347 0.14 -21.06 7.05
C PHE A 347 0.81 -22.41 7.25
N ILE A 348 1.87 -22.49 8.08
CA ILE A 348 2.60 -23.73 8.38
C ILE A 348 1.70 -24.77 9.07
N ARG A 349 0.83 -24.37 9.99
CA ARG A 349 -0.13 -25.29 10.64
C ARG A 349 -1.11 -25.89 9.63
N ARG A 350 -1.61 -25.10 8.67
CA ARG A 350 -2.46 -25.61 7.59
C ARG A 350 -1.71 -26.57 6.66
N GLU A 351 -0.46 -26.25 6.35
CA GLU A 351 0.43 -27.13 5.56
C GLU A 351 0.64 -28.48 6.24
N ARG A 352 1.06 -28.47 7.52
CA ARG A 352 1.33 -29.70 8.28
C ARG A 352 0.10 -30.57 8.49
N ARG A 353 -1.09 -29.99 8.58
CA ARG A 353 -2.36 -30.72 8.73
C ARG A 353 -2.94 -31.20 7.42
N GLY A 354 -2.29 -31.03 6.29
CA GLY A 354 -2.85 -31.31 4.97
C GLY A 354 -4.07 -30.46 4.62
N ALA A 355 -4.32 -29.37 5.36
CA ALA A 355 -5.51 -28.53 5.25
C ALA A 355 -5.35 -27.36 4.25
N LEU A 356 -4.32 -27.38 3.42
CA LEU A 356 -4.12 -26.33 2.41
C LEU A 356 -5.22 -26.29 1.35
N LEU A 357 -5.84 -27.45 1.08
CA LEU A 357 -6.88 -27.61 0.06
C LEU A 357 -8.30 -27.48 0.61
N PHE A 358 -8.48 -27.43 1.94
CA PHE A 358 -9.78 -27.25 2.57
C PHE A 358 -9.99 -25.79 2.93
N GLY A 359 -11.18 -25.25 2.58
CA GLY A 359 -11.58 -23.89 2.92
C GLY A 359 -11.57 -23.63 4.44
N ALA A 360 -11.37 -22.38 4.84
CA ALA A 360 -11.50 -21.94 6.23
C ALA A 360 -12.96 -21.62 6.55
#